data_3cc8ed1ad97e4c11e4e2f93aa26cb82e
#
_entry.id   3cc8ed1ad97e4c11e4e2f93aa26cb82e
#
_cell.length_a   1.000
_cell.length_b   1.000
_cell.length_c   1.000
_cell.angle_alpha   90.00
_cell.angle_beta   90.00
_cell.angle_gamma   90.00
#
_symmetry.space_group_name_H-M   'P 1'
#
loop_
_entity.id
_entity.type
_entity.pdbx_description
1 polymer ?
#
loop_
_entity_poly.entity_id
_entity_poly.type
_entity_poly.pdbx_seq_one_letter_code
_entity_poly.pdbx_strand_id
1 'polypeptide(L)'
;IWQFSEAVREDWSPTVRPPRLGGNTRMGVFATRSPFRPNSLGLSSVRLERIELDPELGPVLHIAGADLMNGTPIYDIKPYLPYADSHSDAKGGFTDHIKDYRLQVEFPEELIAKVPEEQREALTEVLANDPRPRYQNRPEKIYGLAYGTNDIHFRVKDNILTVCGVDSIR
;
A
#
# COMPACT_ATOMS: atom_id res chain seq x y z
N ILE A 1 4.73 -2.96 -15.25
CA ILE A 1 3.44 -2.35 -15.62
C ILE A 1 2.35 -3.38 -15.37
N TRP A 2 1.32 -3.01 -14.66
CA TRP A 2 0.26 -3.90 -14.19
C TRP A 2 -1.11 -3.19 -14.17
N GLN A 3 -2.18 -3.93 -13.92
CA GLN A 3 -3.54 -3.39 -13.87
C GLN A 3 -4.09 -3.38 -12.46
N PHE A 4 -4.75 -2.28 -12.10
CA PHE A 4 -5.64 -2.22 -10.93
C PHE A 4 -6.95 -2.98 -11.24
N SER A 5 -6.91 -4.31 -11.20
CA SER A 5 -8.03 -5.17 -11.62
C SER A 5 -9.32 -4.93 -10.82
N GLU A 6 -9.18 -4.62 -9.52
CA GLU A 6 -10.32 -4.35 -8.63
C GLU A 6 -10.87 -2.92 -8.71
N ALA A 7 -10.22 -2.04 -9.49
CA ALA A 7 -10.61 -0.64 -9.59
C ALA A 7 -11.08 -0.21 -11.00
N VAL A 8 -11.28 -1.18 -11.89
CA VAL A 8 -11.79 -0.92 -13.24
C VAL A 8 -13.22 -0.41 -13.15
N ARG A 9 -13.50 0.71 -13.82
CA ARG A 9 -14.83 1.35 -13.89
C ARG A 9 -15.11 1.77 -15.32
N GLU A 10 -16.38 1.77 -15.70
CA GLU A 10 -16.84 2.29 -17.00
C GLU A 10 -16.63 3.81 -17.06
N ASP A 11 -16.93 4.50 -15.96
CA ASP A 11 -16.76 5.95 -15.84
C ASP A 11 -15.55 6.32 -14.98
N TRP A 12 -14.91 7.42 -15.33
CA TRP A 12 -13.83 8.00 -14.57
C TRP A 12 -14.06 9.48 -14.25
N SER A 13 -13.42 9.99 -13.21
CA SER A 13 -13.47 11.39 -12.82
C SER A 13 -12.11 12.06 -13.03
N PRO A 14 -12.06 13.29 -13.60
CA PRO A 14 -10.80 14.01 -13.74
C PRO A 14 -10.15 14.40 -12.41
N THR A 15 -10.89 14.28 -11.31
CA THR A 15 -10.40 14.57 -9.97
C THR A 15 -10.69 13.43 -9.00
N VAL A 16 -9.77 13.24 -8.06
CA VAL A 16 -9.87 12.29 -6.95
C VAL A 16 -9.61 12.97 -5.62
N ARG A 17 -9.92 12.31 -4.52
CA ARG A 17 -9.65 12.79 -3.16
C ARG A 17 -8.60 11.89 -2.51
N PRO A 18 -7.30 12.27 -2.56
CA PRO A 18 -6.26 11.46 -1.95
C PRO A 18 -6.49 11.32 -0.44
N PRO A 19 -6.47 10.08 0.11
CA PRO A 19 -6.66 9.88 1.54
C PRO A 19 -5.64 10.64 2.40
N ARG A 20 -4.41 10.75 1.92
CA ARG A 20 -3.32 11.48 2.61
C ARG A 20 -3.53 13.00 2.69
N LEU A 21 -4.47 13.57 1.94
CA LEU A 21 -4.89 14.98 2.05
C LEU A 21 -6.18 15.15 2.88
N GLY A 22 -6.51 14.20 3.73
CA GLY A 22 -7.70 14.26 4.57
C GLY A 22 -9.01 13.93 3.87
N GLY A 23 -8.98 13.49 2.61
CA GLY A 23 -10.15 13.04 1.84
C GLY A 23 -11.11 14.16 1.39
N ASN A 24 -10.88 15.42 1.78
CA ASN A 24 -11.72 16.56 1.39
C ASN A 24 -11.14 17.37 0.23
N THR A 25 -9.83 17.39 0.09
CA THR A 25 -9.13 18.11 -0.99
C THR A 25 -9.20 17.32 -2.29
N ARG A 26 -9.68 17.95 -3.37
CA ARG A 26 -9.68 17.35 -4.70
C ARG A 26 -8.35 17.62 -5.40
N MET A 27 -7.83 16.62 -6.06
CA MET A 27 -6.63 16.69 -6.90
C MET A 27 -6.93 16.14 -8.29
N GLY A 28 -6.28 16.68 -9.33
CA GLY A 28 -6.33 16.09 -10.66
C GLY A 28 -5.83 14.64 -10.62
N VAL A 29 -6.53 13.71 -11.26
CA VAL A 29 -6.19 12.28 -11.20
C VAL A 29 -4.77 12.01 -11.67
N PHE A 30 -4.29 12.74 -12.68
CA PHE A 30 -2.94 12.61 -13.21
C PHE A 30 -1.83 13.19 -12.32
N ALA A 31 -2.21 14.01 -11.32
CA ALA A 31 -1.30 14.46 -10.27
C ALA A 31 -1.25 13.48 -9.08
N THR A 32 -1.83 12.30 -9.21
CA THR A 32 -1.91 11.28 -8.16
C THR A 32 -1.58 9.89 -8.72
N ARG A 33 -1.39 8.92 -7.82
CA ARG A 33 -1.27 7.49 -8.15
C ARG A 33 -2.57 6.73 -7.90
N SER A 34 -3.72 7.41 -7.95
CA SER A 34 -5.04 6.80 -7.76
C SER A 34 -5.30 5.72 -8.81
N PRO A 35 -5.90 4.58 -8.44
CA PRO A 35 -6.34 3.54 -9.39
C PRO A 35 -7.53 3.99 -10.26
N PHE A 36 -8.30 4.97 -9.80
CA PHE A 36 -9.51 5.46 -10.48
C PHE A 36 -9.16 6.45 -11.59
N ARG A 37 -8.53 5.96 -12.64
CA ARG A 37 -8.02 6.72 -13.78
C ARG A 37 -8.52 6.13 -15.10
N PRO A 38 -8.45 6.85 -16.23
CA PRO A 38 -8.96 6.37 -17.53
C PRO A 38 -8.40 5.02 -17.93
N ASN A 39 -7.07 4.85 -17.75
CA ASN A 39 -6.40 3.58 -17.90
C ASN A 39 -5.97 3.14 -16.50
N SER A 40 -6.59 2.11 -15.97
CA SER A 40 -6.33 1.60 -14.61
C SER A 40 -4.97 0.86 -14.52
N LEU A 41 -3.92 1.49 -15.07
CA LEU A 41 -2.56 0.94 -15.08
C LEU A 41 -1.77 1.44 -13.86
N GLY A 42 -1.02 0.53 -13.27
CA GLY A 42 -0.03 0.77 -12.25
C GLY A 42 1.40 0.58 -12.78
N LEU A 43 2.35 1.23 -12.12
CA LEU A 43 3.77 1.08 -12.35
C LEU A 43 4.45 0.97 -11.00
N SER A 44 5.17 -0.14 -10.77
CA SER A 44 5.99 -0.35 -9.57
C SER A 44 7.42 -0.66 -9.97
N SER A 45 8.36 -0.04 -9.28
CA SER A 45 9.77 -0.41 -9.33
C SER A 45 10.02 -1.42 -8.20
N VAL A 46 10.53 -2.60 -8.55
CA VAL A 46 10.73 -3.72 -7.63
C VAL A 46 12.14 -4.27 -7.76
N ARG A 47 12.65 -4.90 -6.71
CA ARG A 47 13.92 -5.61 -6.78
C ARG A 47 13.68 -7.04 -7.25
N LEU A 48 14.37 -7.46 -8.30
CA LEU A 48 14.44 -8.87 -8.69
C LEU A 48 15.39 -9.59 -7.73
N GLU A 49 14.92 -10.60 -7.05
CA GLU A 49 15.71 -11.41 -6.13
C GLU A 49 16.29 -12.65 -6.80
N ARG A 50 15.45 -13.40 -7.52
CA ARG A 50 15.88 -14.56 -8.29
C ARG A 50 14.88 -14.89 -9.39
N ILE A 51 15.33 -15.70 -10.33
CA ILE A 51 14.50 -16.34 -11.36
C ILE A 51 14.53 -17.84 -11.09
N GLU A 52 13.37 -18.46 -11.05
CA GLU A 52 13.19 -19.89 -10.86
C GLU A 52 12.52 -20.49 -12.10
N LEU A 53 12.98 -21.65 -12.54
CA LEU A 53 12.33 -22.40 -13.60
C LEU A 53 11.41 -23.44 -12.96
N ASP A 54 10.14 -23.09 -12.83
CA ASP A 54 9.13 -24.00 -12.34
C ASP A 54 8.70 -24.98 -13.44
N PRO A 55 8.57 -26.28 -13.16
CA PRO A 55 8.19 -27.29 -14.15
C PRO A 55 6.81 -27.11 -14.77
N GLU A 56 5.87 -26.50 -14.04
CA GLU A 56 4.48 -26.30 -14.46
C GLU A 56 4.22 -24.88 -14.96
N LEU A 57 4.78 -23.87 -14.26
CA LEU A 57 4.54 -22.45 -14.55
C LEU A 57 5.55 -21.83 -15.51
N GLY A 58 6.70 -22.50 -15.72
CA GLY A 58 7.81 -21.94 -16.49
C GLY A 58 8.63 -20.94 -15.67
N PRO A 59 9.17 -19.85 -16.26
CA PRO A 59 9.98 -18.88 -15.54
C PRO A 59 9.17 -18.07 -14.52
N VAL A 60 9.52 -18.19 -13.24
CA VAL A 60 8.94 -17.45 -12.11
C VAL A 60 9.93 -16.40 -11.62
N LEU A 61 9.51 -15.15 -11.53
CA LEU A 61 10.29 -14.04 -11.01
C LEU A 61 9.96 -13.81 -9.55
N HIS A 62 10.93 -14.00 -8.67
CA HIS A 62 10.80 -13.63 -7.25
C HIS A 62 11.25 -12.17 -7.07
N ILE A 63 10.36 -11.34 -6.55
CA ILE A 63 10.59 -9.90 -6.44
C ILE A 63 10.34 -9.42 -5.01
N ALA A 64 11.05 -8.38 -4.60
CA ALA A 64 10.82 -7.69 -3.32
C ALA A 64 10.33 -6.26 -3.55
N GLY A 65 9.47 -5.78 -2.64
CA GLY A 65 8.93 -4.42 -2.67
C GLY A 65 7.70 -4.23 -3.57
N ALA A 66 7.05 -5.33 -3.96
CA ALA A 66 5.77 -5.25 -4.68
C ALA A 66 4.62 -4.95 -3.71
N ASP A 67 3.77 -4.00 -4.09
CA ASP A 67 2.51 -3.65 -3.43
C ASP A 67 1.30 -4.12 -4.26
N LEU A 68 1.36 -5.36 -4.73
CA LEU A 68 0.38 -5.97 -5.63
C LEU A 68 -0.53 -6.92 -4.87
N MET A 69 -1.79 -6.94 -5.25
CA MET A 69 -2.74 -7.97 -4.80
C MET A 69 -2.44 -9.30 -5.50
N ASN A 70 -2.78 -10.40 -4.86
CA ASN A 70 -2.73 -11.71 -5.51
C ASN A 70 -3.63 -11.75 -6.74
N GLY A 71 -3.14 -12.32 -7.83
CA GLY A 71 -3.85 -12.37 -9.11
C GLY A 71 -3.79 -11.07 -9.93
N THR A 72 -3.03 -10.06 -9.51
CA THR A 72 -2.85 -8.83 -10.29
C THR A 72 -2.22 -9.13 -11.66
N PRO A 73 -2.86 -8.76 -12.79
CA PRO A 73 -2.30 -8.96 -14.12
C PRO A 73 -1.07 -8.09 -14.35
N ILE A 74 0.02 -8.70 -14.80
CA ILE A 74 1.26 -8.02 -15.20
C ILE A 74 1.28 -7.97 -16.72
N TYR A 75 1.35 -6.76 -17.27
CA TYR A 75 1.32 -6.56 -18.75
C TYR A 75 2.70 -6.43 -19.36
N ASP A 76 3.65 -5.86 -18.62
CA ASP A 76 5.00 -5.62 -19.15
C ASP A 76 6.02 -5.53 -18.02
N ILE A 77 7.25 -5.96 -18.30
CA ILE A 77 8.38 -5.89 -17.39
C ILE A 77 9.53 -5.20 -18.13
N LYS A 78 10.07 -4.14 -17.55
CA LYS A 78 11.24 -3.43 -18.08
C LYS A 78 12.36 -3.39 -17.04
N PRO A 79 13.62 -3.52 -17.47
CA PRO A 79 14.73 -3.32 -16.57
C PRO A 79 14.75 -1.87 -16.08
N TYR A 80 15.03 -1.67 -14.79
CA TYR A 80 15.28 -0.35 -14.22
C TYR A 80 16.71 0.09 -14.58
N LEU A 81 16.82 1.24 -15.23
CA LEU A 81 18.09 1.81 -15.65
C LEU A 81 18.38 3.08 -14.84
N PRO A 82 19.29 3.06 -13.85
CA PRO A 82 19.51 4.20 -12.95
C PRO A 82 19.81 5.51 -13.67
N TYR A 83 20.52 5.48 -14.78
CA TYR A 83 20.85 6.69 -15.53
C TYR A 83 19.66 7.29 -16.31
N ALA A 84 18.61 6.50 -16.56
CA ALA A 84 17.41 6.93 -17.29
C ALA A 84 16.19 7.12 -16.36
N ASP A 85 16.07 6.28 -15.33
CA ASP A 85 14.86 6.18 -14.52
C ASP A 85 14.98 6.92 -13.17
N SER A 86 16.23 7.24 -12.74
CA SER A 86 16.46 7.92 -11.46
C SER A 86 16.48 9.44 -11.63
N HIS A 87 15.60 10.13 -10.90
CA HIS A 87 15.49 11.58 -10.82
C HIS A 87 15.60 12.02 -9.37
N SER A 88 16.82 12.20 -8.87
CA SER A 88 17.06 12.54 -7.45
C SER A 88 16.53 13.93 -7.05
N ASP A 89 16.32 14.82 -8.02
CA ASP A 89 15.79 16.18 -7.86
C ASP A 89 14.28 16.29 -8.12
N ALA A 90 13.61 15.15 -8.37
CA ALA A 90 12.17 15.13 -8.60
C ALA A 90 11.39 15.67 -7.40
N LYS A 91 10.39 16.50 -7.69
CA LYS A 91 9.48 17.04 -6.67
C LYS A 91 8.28 16.11 -6.50
N GLY A 92 8.00 15.72 -5.27
CA GLY A 92 6.88 14.86 -4.94
C GLY A 92 5.51 15.58 -4.89
N GLY A 93 5.48 16.87 -5.16
CA GLY A 93 4.25 17.68 -5.13
C GLY A 93 3.62 17.69 -3.74
N PHE A 94 2.34 17.35 -3.64
CA PHE A 94 1.65 17.34 -2.34
C PHE A 94 2.20 16.30 -1.37
N THR A 95 2.94 15.29 -1.83
CA THR A 95 3.51 14.26 -0.97
C THR A 95 4.73 14.75 -0.19
N ASP A 96 5.42 15.79 -0.66
CA ASP A 96 6.59 16.37 0.03
C ASP A 96 6.25 16.90 1.42
N HIS A 97 5.01 17.42 1.60
CA HIS A 97 4.54 17.97 2.88
C HIS A 97 4.07 16.90 3.89
N ILE A 98 3.94 15.64 3.46
CA ILE A 98 3.43 14.55 4.31
C ILE A 98 4.42 13.39 4.42
N LYS A 99 5.63 13.59 3.92
CA LYS A 99 6.68 12.57 3.82
C LYS A 99 7.10 12.00 5.17
N ASP A 100 7.10 12.86 6.20
CA ASP A 100 7.58 12.51 7.54
C ASP A 100 6.47 12.11 8.52
N TYR A 101 5.20 12.05 8.04
CA TYR A 101 4.10 11.66 8.90
C TYR A 101 4.10 10.15 9.12
N ARG A 102 4.38 9.75 10.36
CA ARG A 102 4.31 8.36 10.81
C ARG A 102 3.66 8.29 12.18
N LEU A 103 2.87 7.24 12.41
CA LEU A 103 2.35 6.91 13.72
C LEU A 103 3.37 6.07 14.49
N GLN A 104 3.42 6.28 15.80
CA GLN A 104 4.04 5.31 16.71
C GLN A 104 3.10 4.11 16.83
N VAL A 105 3.61 2.91 16.58
CA VAL A 105 2.81 1.68 16.66
C VAL A 105 3.08 0.98 17.99
N GLU A 106 2.01 0.77 18.74
CA GLU A 106 1.99 -0.09 19.92
C GLU A 106 1.32 -1.41 19.52
N PHE A 107 2.11 -2.47 19.46
CA PHE A 107 1.66 -3.81 19.12
C PHE A 107 1.96 -4.75 20.29
N PRO A 108 0.97 -5.13 21.13
CA PRO A 108 1.17 -6.04 22.24
C PRO A 108 1.78 -7.38 21.80
N GLU A 109 2.72 -7.93 22.57
CA GLU A 109 3.43 -9.17 22.23
C GLU A 109 2.49 -10.36 22.00
N GLU A 110 1.42 -10.46 22.79
CA GLU A 110 0.39 -11.51 22.66
C GLU A 110 -0.41 -11.42 21.36
N LEU A 111 -0.54 -10.22 20.78
CA LEU A 111 -1.24 -10.00 19.52
C LEU A 111 -0.31 -10.16 18.31
N ILE A 112 0.92 -9.63 18.38
CA ILE A 112 1.88 -9.77 17.28
C ILE A 112 2.32 -11.23 17.10
N ALA A 113 2.30 -12.04 18.18
CA ALA A 113 2.58 -13.47 18.11
C ALA A 113 1.59 -14.26 17.23
N LYS A 114 0.38 -13.74 17.01
CA LYS A 114 -0.62 -14.34 16.11
C LYS A 114 -0.32 -14.09 14.63
N VAL A 115 0.57 -13.16 14.31
CA VAL A 115 0.99 -12.82 12.94
C VAL A 115 2.24 -13.64 12.59
N PRO A 116 2.30 -14.25 11.38
CA PRO A 116 3.50 -14.93 10.90
C PRO A 116 4.75 -14.04 11.02
N GLU A 117 5.85 -14.61 11.47
CA GLU A 117 7.07 -13.84 11.81
C GLU A 117 7.58 -13.02 10.62
N GLU A 118 7.56 -13.60 9.44
CA GLU A 118 7.97 -12.96 8.18
C GLU A 118 7.10 -11.77 7.76
N GLN A 119 5.90 -11.62 8.34
CA GLN A 119 4.95 -10.54 8.02
C GLN A 119 4.94 -9.42 9.06
N ARG A 120 5.53 -9.61 10.25
CA ARG A 120 5.42 -8.68 11.38
C ARG A 120 6.02 -7.31 11.09
N GLU A 121 7.21 -7.28 10.50
CA GLU A 121 7.91 -6.04 10.16
C GLU A 121 7.11 -5.25 9.11
N ALA A 122 6.70 -5.90 8.03
CA ALA A 122 5.92 -5.27 6.96
C ALA A 122 4.56 -4.77 7.45
N LEU A 123 3.86 -5.54 8.29
CA LEU A 123 2.60 -5.11 8.90
C LEU A 123 2.81 -3.88 9.79
N THR A 124 3.85 -3.87 10.62
CA THR A 124 4.17 -2.72 11.48
C THR A 124 4.44 -1.46 10.65
N GLU A 125 5.14 -1.58 9.52
CA GLU A 125 5.36 -0.50 8.58
C GLU A 125 4.04 0.02 7.96
N VAL A 126 3.15 -0.87 7.56
CA VAL A 126 1.82 -0.49 7.04
C VAL A 126 1.03 0.28 8.09
N LEU A 127 1.01 -0.18 9.34
CA LEU A 127 0.33 0.48 10.45
C LEU A 127 0.94 1.85 10.76
N ALA A 128 2.28 1.98 10.74
CA ALA A 128 2.97 3.23 10.97
C ALA A 128 2.66 4.28 9.89
N ASN A 129 2.30 3.87 8.69
CA ASN A 129 1.88 4.75 7.59
C ASN A 129 0.42 5.19 7.66
N ASP A 130 -0.29 4.93 8.76
CA ASP A 130 -1.69 5.31 9.01
C ASP A 130 -2.66 4.79 7.93
N PRO A 131 -3.06 3.51 8.00
CA PRO A 131 -3.94 2.92 6.99
C PRO A 131 -5.39 3.41 7.06
N ARG A 132 -5.76 4.18 8.08
CA ARG A 132 -7.13 4.71 8.23
C ARG A 132 -7.42 5.82 7.22
N PRO A 133 -8.69 6.02 6.82
CA PRO A 133 -9.10 7.21 6.09
C PRO A 133 -8.90 8.46 6.95
N ARG A 134 -8.03 9.38 6.55
CA ARG A 134 -7.64 10.58 7.34
C ARG A 134 -8.79 11.53 7.70
N TYR A 135 -9.93 11.48 6.97
CA TYR A 135 -11.13 12.23 7.33
C TYR A 135 -11.87 11.66 8.55
N GLN A 136 -11.45 10.49 9.05
CA GLN A 136 -12.03 9.83 10.22
C GLN A 136 -11.06 9.93 11.40
N ASN A 137 -10.93 11.12 11.98
CA ASN A 137 -10.17 11.28 13.22
C ASN A 137 -11.10 11.11 14.43
N ARG A 138 -11.37 9.86 14.81
CA ARG A 138 -12.18 9.50 16.00
C ARG A 138 -11.35 8.62 16.91
N PRO A 139 -10.83 9.13 18.04
CA PRO A 139 -9.93 8.39 18.94
C PRO A 139 -10.51 7.09 19.49
N GLU A 140 -11.84 7.06 19.68
CA GLU A 140 -12.53 5.89 20.26
C GLU A 140 -12.94 4.85 19.20
N LYS A 141 -12.78 5.16 17.90
CA LYS A 141 -13.17 4.23 16.83
C LYS A 141 -12.11 3.15 16.67
N ILE A 142 -12.58 1.90 16.64
CA ILE A 142 -11.76 0.75 16.20
C ILE A 142 -11.85 0.67 14.67
N TYR A 143 -10.69 0.57 14.03
CA TYR A 143 -10.52 0.38 12.61
C TYR A 143 -10.07 -1.06 12.35
N GLY A 144 -10.44 -1.62 11.20
CA GLY A 144 -9.98 -2.91 10.71
C GLY A 144 -9.07 -2.76 9.52
N LEU A 145 -8.07 -3.63 9.43
CA LEU A 145 -7.15 -3.77 8.30
C LEU A 145 -6.98 -5.26 7.98
N ALA A 146 -7.47 -5.68 6.81
CA ALA A 146 -7.16 -7.01 6.31
C ALA A 146 -5.69 -7.06 5.84
N TYR A 147 -4.91 -7.97 6.42
CA TYR A 147 -3.50 -8.15 6.09
C TYR A 147 -3.14 -9.64 6.09
N GLY A 148 -2.80 -10.17 4.91
CA GLY A 148 -2.61 -11.61 4.73
C GLY A 148 -3.87 -12.39 5.09
N THR A 149 -3.76 -13.31 6.04
CA THR A 149 -4.88 -14.11 6.57
C THR A 149 -5.46 -13.55 7.87
N ASN A 150 -5.09 -12.32 8.24
CA ASN A 150 -5.50 -11.70 9.49
C ASN A 150 -6.31 -10.43 9.27
N ASP A 151 -7.29 -10.17 10.14
CA ASP A 151 -7.96 -8.89 10.32
C ASP A 151 -7.39 -8.22 11.56
N ILE A 152 -6.75 -7.07 11.38
CA ILE A 152 -6.04 -6.32 12.41
C ILE A 152 -6.95 -5.19 12.90
N HIS A 153 -7.33 -5.24 14.17
CA HIS A 153 -8.13 -4.21 14.81
C HIS A 153 -7.24 -3.23 15.57
N PHE A 154 -7.41 -1.94 15.31
CA PHE A 154 -6.59 -0.90 15.94
C PHE A 154 -7.36 0.40 16.15
N ARG A 155 -6.85 1.25 17.04
CA ARG A 155 -7.30 2.62 17.27
C ARG A 155 -6.12 3.58 17.19
N VAL A 156 -6.42 4.86 16.92
CA VAL A 156 -5.37 5.88 16.86
C VAL A 156 -5.76 7.07 17.72
N LYS A 157 -4.88 7.42 18.63
CA LYS A 157 -5.01 8.58 19.51
C LYS A 157 -3.64 9.24 19.69
N ASP A 158 -3.59 10.57 19.61
CA ASP A 158 -2.39 11.38 19.86
C ASP A 158 -1.13 10.89 19.13
N ASN A 159 -1.29 10.56 17.83
CA ASN A 159 -0.23 10.02 16.95
C ASN A 159 0.28 8.61 17.32
N ILE A 160 -0.43 7.92 18.21
CA ILE A 160 -0.15 6.53 18.59
C ILE A 160 -1.24 5.63 18.02
N LEU A 161 -0.82 4.59 17.30
CA LEU A 161 -1.67 3.50 16.84
C LEU A 161 -1.51 2.33 17.79
N THR A 162 -2.56 1.96 18.49
CA THR A 162 -2.57 0.79 19.38
C THR A 162 -3.36 -0.33 18.76
N VAL A 163 -2.74 -1.48 18.52
CA VAL A 163 -3.42 -2.71 18.08
C VAL A 163 -4.18 -3.30 19.26
N CYS A 164 -5.48 -3.55 19.07
CA CYS A 164 -6.38 -4.08 20.10
C CYS A 164 -6.96 -5.46 19.78
N GLY A 165 -6.72 -5.99 18.56
CA GLY A 165 -7.17 -7.33 18.19
C GLY A 165 -6.51 -7.83 16.91
N VAL A 166 -6.36 -9.14 16.82
CA VAL A 166 -5.90 -9.86 15.61
C VAL A 166 -6.78 -11.11 15.49
N ASP A 167 -7.58 -11.16 14.44
CA ASP A 167 -8.50 -12.27 14.14
C ASP A 167 -8.12 -12.92 12.80
N SER A 168 -8.36 -14.22 12.65
CA SER A 168 -8.13 -14.90 11.37
C SER A 168 -9.29 -14.64 10.41
N ILE A 169 -8.96 -14.24 9.18
CA ILE A 169 -9.90 -14.16 8.06
C ILE A 169 -10.09 -15.59 7.53
N ARG A 170 -11.32 -16.06 7.48
CA ARG A 170 -11.68 -17.38 6.91
C ARG A 170 -11.76 -17.32 5.39
#